data_a35f5872998a9231d90358c6fd602659
#
_entry.id   a35f5872998a9231d90358c6fd602659
#
_cell.length_a   1.000
_cell.length_b   1.000
_cell.length_c   1.000
_cell.angle_alpha   90.00
_cell.angle_beta   90.00
_cell.angle_gamma   90.00
#
_symmetry.space_group_name_H-M   'P 1'
#
loop_
_entity.id
_entity.type
_entity.pdbx_description
1 polymer ?
#
loop_
_entity_poly.entity_id
_entity_poly.type
_entity_poly.pdbx_seq_one_letter_code
_entity_poly.pdbx_strand_id
1 'polypeptide(L)'
;MSEISVESVAVEGSTVEYVVDYSRDLRRFFDTSTFSVSYDVDVSDVPRGVLTVPVLAQVCPVAWATDSTVTVDTVDRAFVEGLAAVRETLERMYPVVFDGGGLDAERVVDYDHALGEFDGAAQLFSGGVDSLATYVRHREVDPALIAIQGWVVGVDETERWKRAMGHVEQFAARTDSPTHGITANISSFLDHTMLNVH
;
A
#
# COMPACT_ATOMS: atom_id res chain seq x y z
N MET A 1 -22.38 11.84 7.91
CA MET A 1 -20.97 11.46 8.06
C MET A 1 -20.58 10.84 6.74
N SER A 2 -19.50 11.27 6.16
CA SER A 2 -19.04 10.74 4.86
C SER A 2 -18.40 9.37 5.05
N GLU A 3 -18.51 8.52 4.05
CA GLU A 3 -18.11 7.12 4.14
C GLU A 3 -17.30 6.71 2.89
N ILE A 4 -16.35 5.82 3.10
CA ILE A 4 -15.59 5.10 2.08
C ILE A 4 -15.77 3.61 2.37
N SER A 5 -16.36 2.86 1.46
CA SER A 5 -16.63 1.42 1.64
C SER A 5 -15.79 0.57 0.70
N VAL A 6 -15.10 -0.43 1.23
CA VAL A 6 -14.44 -1.45 0.42
C VAL A 6 -15.46 -2.55 0.10
N GLU A 7 -16.15 -2.42 -1.04
CA GLU A 7 -17.27 -3.27 -1.46
C GLU A 7 -16.83 -4.68 -1.85
N SER A 8 -15.69 -4.80 -2.53
CA SER A 8 -15.18 -6.09 -2.94
C SER A 8 -13.67 -6.14 -3.01
N VAL A 9 -13.13 -7.34 -2.78
CA VAL A 9 -11.73 -7.70 -3.01
C VAL A 9 -11.74 -8.99 -3.79
N ALA A 10 -11.37 -8.91 -5.07
CA ALA A 10 -11.29 -10.06 -5.97
C ALA A 10 -9.84 -10.41 -6.23
N VAL A 11 -9.52 -11.71 -6.22
CA VAL A 11 -8.16 -12.21 -6.45
C VAL A 11 -8.19 -13.10 -7.69
N GLU A 12 -7.28 -12.82 -8.63
CA GLU A 12 -7.06 -13.65 -9.80
C GLU A 12 -5.54 -13.87 -9.98
N GLY A 13 -5.06 -15.01 -9.49
CA GLY A 13 -3.64 -15.36 -9.49
C GLY A 13 -2.79 -14.34 -8.73
N SER A 14 -2.00 -13.58 -9.47
CA SER A 14 -1.11 -12.55 -8.91
C SER A 14 -1.74 -11.15 -8.80
N THR A 15 -3.02 -10.97 -9.18
CA THR A 15 -3.68 -9.66 -9.18
C THR A 15 -4.81 -9.62 -8.18
N VAL A 16 -4.87 -8.53 -7.43
CA VAL A 16 -5.98 -8.20 -6.53
C VAL A 16 -6.65 -6.93 -7.03
N GLU A 17 -7.96 -7.00 -7.24
CA GLU A 17 -8.81 -5.87 -7.62
C GLU A 17 -9.77 -5.53 -6.49
N TYR A 18 -9.91 -4.25 -6.22
CA TYR A 18 -10.76 -3.70 -5.18
C TYR A 18 -11.79 -2.77 -5.81
N VAL A 19 -13.05 -2.90 -5.38
CA VAL A 19 -14.09 -1.91 -5.67
C VAL A 19 -14.34 -1.10 -4.40
N VAL A 20 -14.23 0.21 -4.54
CA VAL A 20 -14.41 1.16 -3.45
C VAL A 20 -15.58 2.08 -3.80
N ASP A 21 -16.60 2.14 -2.95
CA ASP A 21 -17.63 3.15 -3.01
C ASP A 21 -17.33 4.28 -2.03
N TYR A 22 -17.77 5.49 -2.35
CA TYR A 22 -17.53 6.66 -1.53
C TYR A 22 -18.61 7.72 -1.65
N SER A 23 -18.86 8.43 -0.57
CA SER A 23 -19.81 9.52 -0.51
C SER A 23 -19.52 10.60 -1.55
N ARG A 24 -20.57 11.26 -2.06
CA ARG A 24 -20.48 12.20 -3.18
C ARG A 24 -19.50 13.36 -2.95
N ASP A 25 -19.38 13.83 -1.72
CA ASP A 25 -18.47 14.92 -1.31
C ASP A 25 -17.00 14.52 -1.34
N LEU A 26 -16.70 13.22 -1.30
CA LEU A 26 -15.35 12.66 -1.40
C LEU A 26 -14.87 12.45 -2.83
N ARG A 27 -15.73 12.62 -3.84
CA ARG A 27 -15.41 12.37 -5.26
C ARG A 27 -14.15 13.09 -5.75
N ARG A 28 -13.84 14.24 -5.18
CA ARG A 28 -12.65 15.01 -5.57
C ARG A 28 -11.32 14.36 -5.17
N PHE A 29 -11.34 13.34 -4.33
CA PHE A 29 -10.15 12.60 -3.88
C PHE A 29 -9.91 11.33 -4.70
N PHE A 30 -10.85 10.93 -5.55
CA PHE A 30 -10.81 9.70 -6.30
C PHE A 30 -11.01 9.94 -7.79
N ASP A 31 -10.12 9.39 -8.61
CA ASP A 31 -10.24 9.42 -10.07
C ASP A 31 -11.04 8.21 -10.59
N THR A 32 -11.05 7.11 -9.83
CA THR A 32 -11.83 5.89 -10.13
C THR A 32 -12.29 5.21 -8.85
N SER A 33 -13.29 4.34 -8.95
CA SER A 33 -13.75 3.47 -7.87
C SER A 33 -12.99 2.13 -7.82
N THR A 34 -12.09 1.85 -8.76
CA THR A 34 -11.34 0.59 -8.81
C THR A 34 -9.88 0.82 -8.50
N PHE A 35 -9.40 0.15 -7.46
CA PHE A 35 -7.98 0.03 -7.15
C PHE A 35 -7.49 -1.36 -7.54
N SER A 36 -6.27 -1.49 -8.01
CA SER A 36 -5.68 -2.78 -8.35
C SER A 36 -4.21 -2.87 -8.00
N VAL A 37 -3.78 -4.06 -7.59
CA VAL A 37 -2.38 -4.38 -7.30
C VAL A 37 -2.04 -5.70 -7.95
N SER A 38 -0.98 -5.72 -8.75
CA SER A 38 -0.43 -6.94 -9.35
C SER A 38 0.97 -7.22 -8.79
N TYR A 39 1.17 -8.43 -8.35
CA TYR A 39 2.41 -8.95 -7.80
C TYR A 39 3.13 -9.81 -8.85
N ASP A 40 4.39 -10.12 -8.67
CA ASP A 40 5.14 -11.09 -9.48
C ASP A 40 5.05 -12.54 -8.95
N VAL A 41 4.22 -12.74 -7.93
CA VAL A 41 3.91 -14.03 -7.31
C VAL A 41 2.41 -14.25 -7.21
N ASP A 42 1.98 -15.52 -7.15
CA ASP A 42 0.57 -15.87 -6.93
C ASP A 42 0.19 -15.53 -5.47
N VAL A 43 -0.93 -14.82 -5.30
CA VAL A 43 -1.45 -14.37 -4.01
C VAL A 43 -2.83 -14.97 -3.69
N SER A 44 -3.27 -15.96 -4.45
CA SER A 44 -4.59 -16.57 -4.31
C SER A 44 -4.85 -17.19 -2.93
N ASP A 45 -3.80 -17.68 -2.28
CA ASP A 45 -3.86 -18.30 -0.94
C ASP A 45 -3.63 -17.31 0.20
N VAL A 46 -3.40 -16.03 -0.11
CA VAL A 46 -3.19 -15.00 0.94
C VAL A 46 -4.51 -14.71 1.66
N PRO A 47 -4.52 -14.68 3.01
CA PRO A 47 -5.72 -14.41 3.77
C PRO A 47 -6.37 -13.07 3.42
N ARG A 48 -7.70 -13.06 3.35
CA ARG A 48 -8.48 -11.87 2.95
C ARG A 48 -8.13 -10.61 3.71
N GLY A 49 -7.98 -10.67 5.04
CA GLY A 49 -7.67 -9.48 5.83
C GLY A 49 -6.26 -8.92 5.56
N VAL A 50 -5.33 -9.74 5.07
CA VAL A 50 -4.02 -9.28 4.59
C VAL A 50 -4.18 -8.64 3.20
N LEU A 51 -5.00 -9.23 2.33
CA LEU A 51 -5.28 -8.68 1.00
C LEU A 51 -6.01 -7.33 1.04
N THR A 52 -6.69 -6.96 2.14
CA THR A 52 -7.30 -5.62 2.28
C THR A 52 -6.29 -4.53 2.63
N VAL A 53 -5.10 -4.87 3.11
CA VAL A 53 -4.07 -3.90 3.54
C VAL A 53 -3.72 -2.88 2.45
N PRO A 54 -3.46 -3.26 1.19
CA PRO A 54 -3.09 -2.29 0.15
C PRO A 54 -4.14 -1.19 -0.08
N VAL A 55 -5.41 -1.54 -0.16
CA VAL A 55 -6.47 -0.54 -0.39
C VAL A 55 -6.70 0.31 0.86
N LEU A 56 -6.68 -0.28 2.06
CA LEU A 56 -6.83 0.46 3.32
C LEU A 56 -5.69 1.46 3.53
N ALA A 57 -4.46 1.11 3.16
CA ALA A 57 -3.32 2.02 3.20
C ALA A 57 -3.52 3.26 2.30
N GLN A 58 -4.30 3.14 1.22
CA GLN A 58 -4.64 4.28 0.34
C GLN A 58 -5.80 5.12 0.90
N VAL A 59 -6.87 4.49 1.38
CA VAL A 59 -8.10 5.21 1.71
C VAL A 59 -8.16 5.73 3.16
N CYS A 60 -7.45 5.12 4.12
CA CYS A 60 -7.46 5.58 5.50
C CYS A 60 -6.90 7.00 5.68
N PRO A 61 -5.80 7.42 5.02
CA PRO A 61 -5.35 8.80 5.09
C PRO A 61 -6.37 9.80 4.52
N VAL A 62 -7.11 9.42 3.48
CA VAL A 62 -8.22 10.24 2.95
C VAL A 62 -9.31 10.40 3.99
N ALA A 63 -9.69 9.31 4.64
CA ALA A 63 -10.72 9.33 5.69
C ALA A 63 -10.32 10.23 6.87
N TRP A 64 -9.08 10.16 7.32
CA TRP A 64 -8.58 11.02 8.39
C TRP A 64 -8.57 12.50 8.01
N ALA A 65 -8.22 12.81 6.76
CA ALA A 65 -8.20 14.19 6.25
C ALA A 65 -9.61 14.76 5.97
N THR A 66 -10.64 13.93 5.93
CA THR A 66 -12.01 14.32 5.56
C THR A 66 -13.05 14.06 6.64
N ASP A 67 -12.62 13.62 7.82
CA ASP A 67 -13.49 13.18 8.92
C ASP A 67 -14.56 12.16 8.45
N SER A 68 -14.09 11.15 7.68
CA SER A 68 -14.93 10.10 7.10
C SER A 68 -14.65 8.76 7.76
N THR A 69 -15.58 7.81 7.62
CA THR A 69 -15.39 6.43 8.09
C THR A 69 -15.06 5.53 6.91
N VAL A 70 -13.98 4.72 7.04
CA VAL A 70 -13.72 3.60 6.12
C VAL A 70 -14.40 2.37 6.67
N THR A 71 -15.20 1.68 5.83
CA THR A 71 -15.83 0.40 6.18
C THR A 71 -15.22 -0.74 5.37
N VAL A 72 -14.97 -1.88 6.03
CA VAL A 72 -14.40 -3.09 5.42
C VAL A 72 -14.92 -4.35 6.14
N ASP A 73 -15.05 -5.46 5.42
CA ASP A 73 -15.52 -6.73 5.99
C ASP A 73 -14.48 -7.39 6.92
N THR A 74 -13.21 -7.40 6.55
CA THR A 74 -12.16 -8.10 7.30
C THR A 74 -10.82 -7.39 7.14
N VAL A 75 -10.08 -7.28 8.23
CA VAL A 75 -8.74 -6.68 8.26
C VAL A 75 -7.82 -7.46 9.21
N ASP A 76 -6.53 -7.43 8.91
CA ASP A 76 -5.48 -7.96 9.76
C ASP A 76 -5.26 -7.10 11.00
N ARG A 77 -5.10 -7.75 12.18
CA ARG A 77 -4.87 -7.07 13.47
C ARG A 77 -3.57 -6.29 13.49
N ALA A 78 -2.47 -6.88 13.01
CA ALA A 78 -1.17 -6.23 13.02
C ALA A 78 -1.18 -4.96 12.17
N PHE A 79 -1.92 -4.97 11.04
CA PHE A 79 -2.13 -3.77 10.24
C PHE A 79 -2.90 -2.69 10.99
N VAL A 80 -4.00 -3.03 11.68
CA VAL A 80 -4.80 -2.05 12.45
C VAL A 80 -3.95 -1.39 13.55
N GLU A 81 -3.14 -2.16 14.26
CA GLU A 81 -2.24 -1.66 15.29
C GLU A 81 -1.15 -0.75 14.69
N GLY A 82 -0.55 -1.15 13.57
CA GLY A 82 0.41 -0.33 12.84
C GLY A 82 -0.20 0.96 12.29
N LEU A 83 -1.43 0.88 11.78
CA LEU A 83 -2.17 2.02 11.25
C LEU A 83 -2.40 3.12 12.30
N ALA A 84 -2.64 2.74 13.56
CA ALA A 84 -2.77 3.69 14.67
C ALA A 84 -1.49 4.51 14.89
N ALA A 85 -0.32 3.88 14.82
CA ALA A 85 0.97 4.54 14.95
C ALA A 85 1.27 5.47 13.75
N VAL A 86 0.87 5.06 12.54
CA VAL A 86 0.97 5.91 11.33
C VAL A 86 0.09 7.14 11.49
N ARG A 87 -1.15 6.98 11.93
CA ARG A 87 -2.08 8.09 12.18
C ARG A 87 -1.50 9.08 13.18
N GLU A 88 -1.05 8.62 14.36
CA GLU A 88 -0.43 9.47 15.38
C GLU A 88 0.76 10.28 14.81
N THR A 89 1.54 9.67 13.93
CA THR A 89 2.67 10.34 13.28
C THR A 89 2.20 11.44 12.32
N LEU A 90 1.19 11.16 11.49
CA LEU A 90 0.62 12.13 10.56
C LEU A 90 -0.07 13.28 11.30
N GLU A 91 -0.81 13.01 12.38
CA GLU A 91 -1.42 14.04 13.23
C GLU A 91 -0.36 14.98 13.85
N ARG A 92 0.80 14.45 14.27
CA ARG A 92 1.92 15.28 14.76
C ARG A 92 2.56 16.12 13.66
N MET A 93 2.68 15.58 12.46
CA MET A 93 3.27 16.29 11.32
C MET A 93 2.31 17.34 10.74
N TYR A 94 1.01 17.03 10.73
CA TYR A 94 -0.04 17.82 10.06
C TYR A 94 -1.31 17.91 10.94
N PRO A 95 -1.24 18.58 12.11
CA PRO A 95 -2.27 18.50 13.14
C PRO A 95 -3.63 19.09 12.77
N VAL A 96 -3.73 19.78 11.63
CA VAL A 96 -4.99 20.35 11.12
C VAL A 96 -5.59 19.53 9.98
N VAL A 97 -4.89 18.50 9.51
CA VAL A 97 -5.27 17.72 8.31
C VAL A 97 -5.76 16.34 8.68
N PHE A 98 -5.15 15.66 9.63
CA PHE A 98 -5.41 14.25 9.93
C PHE A 98 -6.00 14.05 11.34
N ASP A 99 -7.00 14.86 11.71
CA ASP A 99 -7.58 14.87 13.06
C ASP A 99 -8.97 14.20 13.15
N GLY A 100 -9.52 13.73 12.03
CA GLY A 100 -10.86 13.14 11.94
C GLY A 100 -10.89 11.69 11.49
N GLY A 101 -12.10 11.17 11.29
CA GLY A 101 -12.41 9.90 10.66
C GLY A 101 -11.89 8.64 11.38
N GLY A 102 -12.05 7.50 10.72
CA GLY A 102 -11.64 6.22 11.29
C GLY A 102 -11.83 5.02 10.37
N LEU A 103 -11.45 3.84 10.88
CA LEU A 103 -11.65 2.54 10.25
C LEU A 103 -12.67 1.75 11.08
N ASP A 104 -13.73 1.27 10.45
CA ASP A 104 -14.73 0.36 10.99
C ASP A 104 -14.65 -0.97 10.21
N ALA A 105 -14.20 -2.02 10.88
CA ALA A 105 -14.06 -3.34 10.31
C ALA A 105 -15.04 -4.31 10.97
N GLU A 106 -15.84 -5.04 10.18
CA GLU A 106 -16.74 -6.05 10.73
C GLU A 106 -15.98 -7.15 11.48
N ARG A 107 -14.77 -7.49 11.02
CA ARG A 107 -13.90 -8.49 11.65
C ARG A 107 -12.45 -8.05 11.63
N VAL A 108 -11.82 -8.07 12.79
CA VAL A 108 -10.36 -7.94 12.94
C VAL A 108 -9.81 -9.33 13.26
N VAL A 109 -8.98 -9.88 12.37
CA VAL A 109 -8.45 -11.24 12.44
C VAL A 109 -6.96 -11.20 12.71
N ASP A 110 -6.51 -12.11 13.57
CA ASP A 110 -5.10 -12.35 13.84
C ASP A 110 -4.59 -13.45 12.91
N TYR A 111 -3.66 -13.11 12.04
CA TYR A 111 -3.08 -14.04 11.07
C TYR A 111 -1.66 -14.50 11.42
N ASP A 112 -1.13 -14.12 12.57
CA ASP A 112 0.24 -14.47 12.98
C ASP A 112 0.56 -15.97 12.82
N HIS A 113 -0.41 -16.84 13.17
CA HIS A 113 -0.24 -18.27 13.00
C HIS A 113 -0.50 -18.79 11.58
N ALA A 114 -1.26 -18.05 10.77
CA ALA A 114 -1.61 -18.45 9.40
C ALA A 114 -0.51 -18.12 8.39
N LEU A 115 0.26 -17.07 8.65
CA LEU A 115 1.35 -16.63 7.79
C LEU A 115 2.67 -17.35 8.06
N GLY A 116 2.76 -18.15 9.14
CA GLY A 116 3.97 -18.86 9.54
C GLY A 116 5.04 -17.95 10.18
N GLU A 117 6.15 -18.54 10.56
CA GLU A 117 7.33 -17.79 10.99
C GLU A 117 8.08 -17.27 9.76
N PHE A 118 7.99 -15.97 9.50
CA PHE A 118 8.79 -15.31 8.46
C PHE A 118 10.12 -14.84 9.07
N ASP A 119 11.21 -15.49 8.69
CA ASP A 119 12.56 -15.05 9.06
C ASP A 119 13.12 -13.98 8.10
N GLY A 120 12.35 -13.59 7.08
CA GLY A 120 12.78 -12.68 6.03
C GLY A 120 12.45 -11.22 6.31
N ALA A 121 13.24 -10.33 5.74
CA ALA A 121 12.97 -8.90 5.67
C ALA A 121 12.70 -8.47 4.24
N ALA A 122 11.92 -7.43 4.05
CA ALA A 122 11.70 -6.79 2.76
C ALA A 122 11.90 -5.28 2.86
N GLN A 123 12.43 -4.67 1.81
CA GLN A 123 12.68 -3.24 1.74
C GLN A 123 12.13 -2.67 0.44
N LEU A 124 11.40 -1.56 0.51
CA LEU A 124 11.10 -0.75 -0.66
C LEU A 124 12.40 -0.17 -1.25
N PHE A 125 12.65 -0.44 -2.52
CA PHE A 125 13.91 -0.09 -3.17
C PHE A 125 13.70 0.56 -4.53
N SER A 126 13.96 1.86 -4.59
CA SER A 126 13.89 2.66 -5.83
C SER A 126 15.26 2.86 -6.52
N GLY A 127 16.35 2.43 -5.87
CA GLY A 127 17.72 2.75 -6.31
C GLY A 127 18.19 4.17 -5.99
N GLY A 128 17.36 4.98 -5.33
CA GLY A 128 17.73 6.33 -4.85
C GLY A 128 18.56 6.29 -3.57
N VAL A 129 19.09 7.46 -3.17
CA VAL A 129 20.01 7.59 -2.03
C VAL A 129 19.43 7.04 -0.73
N ASP A 130 18.14 7.32 -0.46
CA ASP A 130 17.50 6.90 0.79
C ASP A 130 17.33 5.39 0.87
N SER A 131 16.88 4.75 -0.23
CA SER A 131 16.75 3.30 -0.30
C SER A 131 18.10 2.59 -0.22
N LEU A 132 19.14 3.15 -0.86
CA LEU A 132 20.50 2.65 -0.73
C LEU A 132 21.06 2.79 0.70
N ALA A 133 20.82 3.94 1.33
CA ALA A 133 21.24 4.17 2.72
C ALA A 133 20.56 3.20 3.69
N THR A 134 19.26 2.93 3.48
CA THR A 134 18.49 1.95 4.26
C THR A 134 19.07 0.55 4.06
N TYR A 135 19.32 0.15 2.82
CA TYR A 135 19.94 -1.15 2.50
C TYR A 135 21.29 -1.32 3.19
N VAL A 136 22.19 -0.33 3.09
CA VAL A 136 23.52 -0.41 3.70
C VAL A 136 23.45 -0.52 5.22
N ARG A 137 22.47 0.12 5.87
CA ARG A 137 22.26 0.07 7.33
C ARG A 137 21.71 -1.26 7.82
N HIS A 138 20.97 -1.97 6.98
CA HIS A 138 20.23 -3.19 7.35
C HIS A 138 20.60 -4.41 6.50
N ARG A 139 21.74 -4.36 5.81
CA ARG A 139 22.20 -5.45 4.94
C ARG A 139 22.41 -6.80 5.65
N GLU A 140 22.57 -6.75 6.97
CA GLU A 140 22.74 -7.95 7.80
C GLU A 140 21.50 -8.82 7.90
N VAL A 141 20.32 -8.28 7.59
CA VAL A 141 19.05 -9.04 7.55
C VAL A 141 18.71 -9.55 6.15
N ASP A 142 19.58 -9.31 5.16
CA ASP A 142 19.47 -9.77 3.77
C ASP A 142 18.08 -9.51 3.16
N PRO A 143 17.63 -8.23 3.07
CA PRO A 143 16.28 -7.94 2.69
C PRO A 143 15.98 -8.22 1.21
N ALA A 144 14.81 -8.75 0.91
CA ALA A 144 14.24 -8.75 -0.43
C ALA A 144 13.97 -7.30 -0.88
N LEU A 145 14.31 -6.96 -2.14
CA LEU A 145 14.13 -5.62 -2.68
C LEU A 145 12.80 -5.53 -3.42
N ILE A 146 11.93 -4.62 -3.00
CA ILE A 146 10.60 -4.41 -3.59
C ILE A 146 10.58 -3.09 -4.35
N ALA A 147 10.26 -3.13 -5.64
CA ALA A 147 10.01 -1.96 -6.46
C ALA A 147 8.52 -1.85 -6.82
N ILE A 148 7.96 -0.62 -6.77
CA ILE A 148 6.55 -0.37 -7.04
C ILE A 148 6.41 0.56 -8.24
N GLN A 149 5.66 0.09 -9.27
CA GLN A 149 5.14 0.89 -10.37
C GLN A 149 3.76 1.43 -10.02
N GLY A 150 3.44 2.63 -10.48
CA GLY A 150 2.11 3.23 -10.34
C GLY A 150 2.06 4.46 -9.43
N TRP A 151 3.22 4.90 -8.95
CA TRP A 151 3.38 6.16 -8.22
C TRP A 151 4.31 7.12 -9.00
N VAL A 152 5.63 7.03 -8.78
CA VAL A 152 6.64 7.89 -9.44
C VAL A 152 6.81 7.51 -10.91
N VAL A 153 6.64 6.24 -11.23
CA VAL A 153 6.60 5.71 -12.59
C VAL A 153 5.18 5.23 -12.83
N GLY A 154 4.44 5.90 -13.74
CA GLY A 154 3.07 5.54 -14.08
C GLY A 154 2.95 4.14 -14.65
N VAL A 155 1.76 3.54 -14.54
CA VAL A 155 1.51 2.19 -15.08
C VAL A 155 1.62 2.13 -16.61
N ASP A 156 1.44 3.24 -17.30
CA ASP A 156 1.58 3.42 -18.75
C ASP A 156 3.02 3.69 -19.20
N GLU A 157 3.92 4.05 -18.27
CA GLU A 157 5.33 4.37 -18.54
C GLU A 157 6.23 3.11 -18.63
N THR A 158 5.84 2.13 -19.45
CA THR A 158 6.48 0.80 -19.53
C THR A 158 8.00 0.85 -19.73
N GLU A 159 8.50 1.72 -20.62
CA GLU A 159 9.95 1.80 -20.90
C GLU A 159 10.73 2.46 -19.74
N ARG A 160 10.10 3.38 -19.02
CA ARG A 160 10.68 3.97 -17.81
C ARG A 160 10.74 2.95 -16.69
N TRP A 161 9.67 2.16 -16.53
CA TRP A 161 9.61 1.06 -15.58
C TRP A 161 10.67 -0.01 -15.85
N LYS A 162 10.79 -0.49 -17.09
CA LYS A 162 11.86 -1.45 -17.47
C LYS A 162 13.25 -0.94 -17.12
N ARG A 163 13.54 0.34 -17.37
CA ARG A 163 14.85 0.91 -17.00
C ARG A 163 15.05 0.96 -15.49
N ALA A 164 14.01 1.33 -14.73
CA ALA A 164 14.07 1.37 -13.27
C ALA A 164 14.32 -0.03 -12.70
N MET A 165 13.54 -1.02 -13.14
CA MET A 165 13.72 -2.42 -12.73
C MET A 165 15.11 -2.95 -13.12
N GLY A 166 15.60 -2.66 -14.33
CA GLY A 166 16.95 -3.07 -14.74
C GLY A 166 18.07 -2.53 -13.81
N HIS A 167 17.90 -1.35 -13.22
CA HIS A 167 18.83 -0.84 -12.20
C HIS A 167 18.69 -1.59 -10.87
N VAL A 168 17.46 -1.88 -10.44
CA VAL A 168 17.20 -2.66 -9.22
C VAL A 168 17.79 -4.07 -9.35
N GLU A 169 17.54 -4.75 -10.47
CA GLU A 169 18.06 -6.09 -10.77
C GLU A 169 19.59 -6.13 -10.83
N GLN A 170 20.23 -5.11 -11.44
CA GLN A 170 21.69 -5.01 -11.45
C GLN A 170 22.29 -4.83 -10.05
N PHE A 171 21.62 -4.08 -9.18
CA PHE A 171 22.03 -3.95 -7.79
C PHE A 171 21.84 -5.26 -7.05
N ALA A 172 20.67 -5.87 -7.16
CA ALA A 172 20.31 -7.16 -6.56
C ALA A 172 21.29 -8.28 -6.93
N ALA A 173 21.67 -8.37 -8.22
CA ALA A 173 22.65 -9.35 -8.68
C ALA A 173 24.06 -9.17 -8.05
N ARG A 174 24.40 -7.95 -7.58
CA ARG A 174 25.68 -7.69 -6.90
C ARG A 174 25.62 -7.98 -5.41
N THR A 175 24.44 -8.00 -4.84
CA THR A 175 24.19 -8.18 -3.41
C THR A 175 23.59 -9.54 -3.09
N ASP A 176 23.28 -10.35 -4.11
CA ASP A 176 22.57 -11.63 -4.02
C ASP A 176 21.19 -11.50 -3.34
N SER A 177 20.54 -10.34 -3.51
CA SER A 177 19.25 -10.04 -2.87
C SER A 177 18.10 -10.46 -3.78
N PRO A 178 17.03 -11.11 -3.27
CA PRO A 178 15.79 -11.33 -4.02
C PRO A 178 15.15 -10.00 -4.44
N THR A 179 14.48 -9.97 -5.61
CA THR A 179 13.78 -8.79 -6.09
C THR A 179 12.34 -9.11 -6.46
N HIS A 180 11.43 -8.20 -6.16
CA HIS A 180 10.01 -8.28 -6.51
C HIS A 180 9.53 -6.97 -7.12
N GLY A 181 8.74 -7.11 -8.20
CA GLY A 181 8.06 -6.00 -8.87
C GLY A 181 6.58 -6.00 -8.52
N ILE A 182 6.08 -4.87 -8.05
CA ILE A 182 4.65 -4.65 -7.79
C ILE A 182 4.14 -3.57 -8.73
N THR A 183 2.99 -3.77 -9.37
CA THR A 183 2.30 -2.75 -10.15
C THR A 183 0.97 -2.43 -9.49
N ALA A 184 0.72 -1.14 -9.23
CA ALA A 184 -0.54 -0.68 -8.67
C ALA A 184 -1.00 0.61 -9.35
N ASN A 185 -2.29 0.80 -9.52
CA ASN A 185 -2.82 2.00 -10.18
C ASN A 185 -2.99 3.20 -9.23
N ILE A 186 -2.07 3.37 -8.26
CA ILE A 186 -2.14 4.38 -7.19
C ILE A 186 -2.38 5.78 -7.75
N SER A 187 -1.59 6.20 -8.75
CA SER A 187 -1.65 7.55 -9.33
C SER A 187 -2.91 7.83 -10.18
N SER A 188 -3.68 6.79 -10.51
CA SER A 188 -4.96 6.91 -11.21
C SER A 188 -6.16 6.47 -10.36
N PHE A 189 -5.93 6.08 -9.12
CA PHE A 189 -6.98 5.78 -8.14
C PHE A 189 -7.30 7.00 -7.27
N LEU A 190 -6.28 7.65 -6.72
CA LEU A 190 -6.43 8.84 -5.89
C LEU A 190 -5.91 10.09 -6.61
N ASP A 191 -6.66 11.20 -6.51
CA ASP A 191 -6.15 12.52 -6.88
C ASP A 191 -5.18 13.02 -5.80
N HIS A 192 -3.89 12.77 -6.02
CA HIS A 192 -2.83 13.16 -5.09
C HIS A 192 -2.71 14.67 -4.86
N THR A 193 -3.23 15.50 -5.78
CA THR A 193 -3.16 16.95 -5.64
C THR A 193 -4.01 17.45 -4.49
N MET A 194 -5.06 16.71 -4.14
CA MET A 194 -5.99 17.05 -3.05
C MET A 194 -5.46 16.74 -1.65
N LEU A 195 -4.48 15.84 -1.53
CA LEU A 195 -3.82 15.48 -0.28
C LEU A 195 -2.43 16.12 -0.13
N ASN A 196 -2.02 16.97 -1.09
CA ASN A 196 -0.75 17.69 -1.01
C ASN A 196 -0.77 18.65 0.19
N VAL A 197 -0.20 18.21 1.26
CA VAL A 197 0.15 19.00 2.46
C VAL A 197 1.53 19.60 2.18
N HIS A 198 1.55 20.88 1.84
CA HIS A 198 2.79 21.65 1.63
C HIS A 198 3.30 22.23 2.94
#